data_0bed5dee5f93bef1c9c31df796e966ba
#
_entry.id   0bed5dee5f93bef1c9c31df796e966ba
#
_cell.length_a   1.000
_cell.length_b   1.000
_cell.length_c   1.000
_cell.angle_alpha   90.00
_cell.angle_beta   90.00
_cell.angle_gamma   90.00
#
_symmetry.space_group_name_H-M   'P 1'
#
loop_
_entity.id
_entity.type
_entity.pdbx_description
1 polymer ?
#
loop_
_entity_poly.entity_id
_entity_poly.type
_entity_poly.pdbx_seq_one_letter_code
_entity_poly.pdbx_strand_id
1 'polypeptide(L)'
;MSSQPPDQGARTPRVALSTSSVYPETTSAAFEWAGRLGYDAVEIMVGTDALSTDVDAVQRLRDHHQIPVVSVHAPTLLLLPRVWGTDPWEKLERSARAALQLGASTVVVHPPFRWQGTYAKNFLAGIKRLTETTGITFCLENMYPWRAPRGEFKAYLPNWDPSELEYDHLTLDLSHASTSKQDSLELAKEWGERLKHVHLTDGTGSFMDEHMVPGRGDQTADELLHYLGESGYGGDVILEINTRGAKTRDERERDLYESLVFTRTHLAAAERARASGGSDA
;
A
#
# COMPACT_ATOMS: atom_id res chain seq x y z
N MET A 1 26.99 -28.06 8.36
CA MET A 1 27.24 -26.64 8.73
C MET A 1 26.17 -25.82 8.08
N SER A 2 25.15 -25.47 8.87
CA SER A 2 24.02 -24.64 8.42
C SER A 2 24.50 -23.20 8.42
N SER A 3 24.70 -22.61 7.25
CA SER A 3 24.92 -21.17 7.12
C SER A 3 23.59 -20.48 7.39
N GLN A 4 23.46 -19.86 8.56
CA GLN A 4 22.43 -18.86 8.78
C GLN A 4 22.57 -17.79 7.69
N PRO A 5 21.44 -17.34 7.07
CA PRO A 5 21.49 -16.18 6.21
C PRO A 5 22.00 -14.97 7.03
N PRO A 6 22.74 -14.03 6.40
CA PRO A 6 23.21 -12.85 7.10
C PRO A 6 22.03 -12.14 7.74
N ASP A 7 22.20 -11.78 9.01
CA ASP A 7 21.34 -10.85 9.75
C ASP A 7 21.14 -9.61 8.87
N GLN A 8 19.99 -9.51 8.23
CA GLN A 8 19.59 -8.28 7.56
C GLN A 8 19.23 -7.32 8.69
N GLY A 9 20.25 -6.59 9.14
CA GLY A 9 20.05 -5.56 10.14
C GLY A 9 18.78 -4.78 9.86
N ALA A 10 17.91 -4.67 10.85
CA ALA A 10 16.57 -4.10 10.75
C ALA A 10 16.62 -2.79 9.94
N ARG A 11 16.08 -2.85 8.72
CA ARG A 11 16.05 -1.73 7.79
C ARG A 11 14.93 -0.78 8.25
N THR A 12 15.23 0.52 8.32
CA THR A 12 14.18 1.55 8.47
C THR A 12 13.17 1.45 7.31
N PRO A 13 11.87 1.39 7.60
CA PRO A 13 10.84 1.44 6.56
C PRO A 13 11.00 2.67 5.66
N ARG A 14 10.96 2.49 4.34
CA ARG A 14 10.89 3.64 3.42
C ARG A 14 9.52 4.26 3.51
N VAL A 15 9.47 5.58 3.49
CA VAL A 15 8.22 6.34 3.41
C VAL A 15 8.01 6.78 1.96
N ALA A 16 7.06 6.17 1.28
CA ALA A 16 6.78 6.42 -0.12
C ALA A 16 5.44 7.16 -0.32
N LEU A 17 5.30 7.81 -1.47
CA LEU A 17 4.07 8.48 -1.88
C LEU A 17 3.31 7.64 -2.91
N SER A 18 2.05 7.32 -2.66
CA SER A 18 1.19 6.75 -3.70
C SER A 18 0.88 7.82 -4.77
N THR A 19 0.96 7.44 -6.05
CA THR A 19 0.61 8.35 -7.15
C THR A 19 -0.88 8.69 -7.16
N SER A 20 -1.73 7.94 -6.46
CA SER A 20 -3.16 8.27 -6.25
C SER A 20 -3.33 9.53 -5.41
N SER A 21 -2.43 9.80 -4.48
CA SER A 21 -2.52 10.90 -3.52
C SER A 21 -2.48 12.29 -4.15
N VAL A 22 -1.96 12.41 -5.35
CA VAL A 22 -1.87 13.72 -6.04
C VAL A 22 -3.04 13.99 -6.99
N TYR A 23 -3.98 13.04 -7.14
CA TYR A 23 -5.12 13.23 -8.03
C TYR A 23 -5.89 14.54 -7.70
N PRO A 24 -6.29 15.37 -8.70
CA PRO A 24 -6.33 15.08 -10.13
C PRO A 24 -5.04 15.39 -10.93
N GLU A 25 -3.93 15.69 -10.27
CA GLU A 25 -2.64 15.75 -10.97
C GLU A 25 -2.23 14.35 -11.45
N THR A 26 -1.26 14.28 -12.36
CA THR A 26 -0.85 13.02 -13.00
C THR A 26 0.25 12.31 -12.22
N THR A 27 0.56 11.08 -12.61
CA THR A 27 1.72 10.31 -12.13
C THR A 27 3.03 11.12 -12.18
N SER A 28 3.22 11.96 -13.20
CA SER A 28 4.41 12.84 -13.28
C SER A 28 4.49 13.83 -12.11
N ALA A 29 3.36 14.39 -11.69
CA ALA A 29 3.33 15.29 -10.54
C ALA A 29 3.66 14.56 -9.23
N ALA A 30 3.31 13.28 -9.09
CA ALA A 30 3.68 12.51 -7.91
C ALA A 30 5.20 12.37 -7.76
N PHE A 31 5.94 12.15 -8.86
CA PHE A 31 7.40 12.14 -8.83
C PHE A 31 7.98 13.53 -8.49
N GLU A 32 7.40 14.61 -9.05
CA GLU A 32 7.79 16.00 -8.70
C GLU A 32 7.60 16.24 -7.19
N TRP A 33 6.42 15.90 -6.64
CA TRP A 33 6.11 16.06 -5.21
C TRP A 33 7.02 15.20 -4.33
N ALA A 34 7.24 13.94 -4.71
CA ALA A 34 8.09 13.05 -3.94
C ALA A 34 9.53 13.60 -3.83
N GLY A 35 10.10 14.05 -4.93
CA GLY A 35 11.43 14.67 -4.93
C GLY A 35 11.49 15.98 -4.16
N ARG A 36 10.49 16.87 -4.35
CA ARG A 36 10.42 18.18 -3.70
C ARG A 36 10.26 18.10 -2.19
N LEU A 37 9.41 17.19 -1.71
CA LEU A 37 9.10 17.03 -0.28
C LEU A 37 10.07 16.07 0.43
N GLY A 38 10.82 15.27 -0.33
CA GLY A 38 11.83 14.37 0.21
C GLY A 38 11.30 13.00 0.58
N TYR A 39 10.26 12.49 -0.08
CA TYR A 39 9.86 11.07 0.05
C TYR A 39 10.98 10.15 -0.42
N ASP A 40 11.06 8.96 0.16
CA ASP A 40 12.11 7.99 -0.18
C ASP A 40 11.84 7.29 -1.51
N ALA A 41 10.57 7.21 -1.92
CA ALA A 41 10.12 6.47 -3.09
C ALA A 41 8.68 6.84 -3.49
N VAL A 42 8.18 6.18 -4.55
CA VAL A 42 6.76 6.23 -4.94
C VAL A 42 6.18 4.82 -5.09
N GLU A 43 4.87 4.72 -4.92
CA GLU A 43 4.07 3.61 -5.39
C GLU A 43 3.30 4.03 -6.64
N ILE A 44 3.25 3.17 -7.64
CA ILE A 44 2.49 3.42 -8.87
C ILE A 44 1.09 2.84 -8.74
N MET A 45 0.09 3.70 -8.58
CA MET A 45 -1.31 3.32 -8.72
C MET A 45 -1.66 3.23 -10.21
N VAL A 46 -1.78 2.02 -10.71
CA VAL A 46 -2.14 1.81 -12.13
C VAL A 46 -3.63 2.09 -12.31
N GLY A 47 -3.94 3.16 -13.03
CA GLY A 47 -5.30 3.67 -13.10
C GLY A 47 -5.68 4.31 -14.44
N THR A 48 -6.54 5.31 -14.38
CA THR A 48 -7.05 6.05 -15.56
C THR A 48 -6.06 7.07 -16.12
N ASP A 49 -5.03 7.45 -15.35
CA ASP A 49 -3.94 8.26 -15.86
C ASP A 49 -3.12 7.45 -16.87
N ALA A 50 -3.04 7.94 -18.11
CA ALA A 50 -2.33 7.25 -19.18
C ALA A 50 -0.85 7.00 -18.85
N LEU A 51 -0.21 7.91 -18.09
CA LEU A 51 1.18 7.73 -17.66
C LEU A 51 1.34 6.52 -16.73
N SER A 52 0.40 6.27 -15.82
CA SER A 52 0.47 5.12 -14.90
C SER A 52 0.45 3.78 -15.62
N THR A 53 -0.05 3.73 -16.85
CA THR A 53 -0.16 2.52 -17.67
C THR A 53 1.01 2.34 -18.65
N ASP A 54 1.79 3.37 -18.89
CA ASP A 54 2.99 3.37 -19.74
C ASP A 54 4.25 3.18 -18.87
N VAL A 55 4.66 1.92 -18.71
CA VAL A 55 5.78 1.55 -17.83
C VAL A 55 7.09 2.21 -18.25
N ASP A 56 7.32 2.39 -19.57
CA ASP A 56 8.51 3.06 -20.06
C ASP A 56 8.50 4.57 -19.73
N ALA A 57 7.33 5.20 -19.76
CA ALA A 57 7.19 6.58 -19.31
C ALA A 57 7.45 6.71 -17.80
N VAL A 58 6.91 5.80 -16.99
CA VAL A 58 7.17 5.75 -15.54
C VAL A 58 8.65 5.54 -15.26
N GLN A 59 9.32 4.66 -16.00
CA GLN A 59 10.76 4.44 -15.87
C GLN A 59 11.55 5.73 -16.15
N ARG A 60 11.19 6.48 -17.21
CA ARG A 60 11.82 7.78 -17.49
C ARG A 60 11.60 8.79 -16.36
N LEU A 61 10.41 8.83 -15.75
CA LEU A 61 10.12 9.69 -14.59
C LEU A 61 10.99 9.29 -13.40
N ARG A 62 11.05 7.99 -13.06
CA ARG A 62 11.92 7.45 -12.01
C ARG A 62 13.36 7.89 -12.20
N ASP A 63 13.89 7.72 -13.41
CA ASP A 63 15.29 8.02 -13.73
C ASP A 63 15.56 9.53 -13.76
N HIS A 64 14.60 10.34 -14.24
CA HIS A 64 14.70 11.80 -14.27
C HIS A 64 14.69 12.42 -12.87
N HIS A 65 13.77 11.99 -12.04
CA HIS A 65 13.63 12.52 -10.66
C HIS A 65 14.55 11.82 -9.65
N GLN A 66 15.20 10.72 -10.03
CA GLN A 66 16.01 9.87 -9.13
C GLN A 66 15.21 9.38 -7.92
N ILE A 67 13.91 9.14 -8.10
CA ILE A 67 12.99 8.64 -7.06
C ILE A 67 12.66 7.17 -7.37
N PRO A 68 13.02 6.22 -6.50
CA PRO A 68 12.72 4.80 -6.70
C PRO A 68 11.20 4.52 -6.75
N VAL A 69 10.83 3.47 -7.48
CA VAL A 69 9.50 2.85 -7.37
C VAL A 69 9.63 1.64 -6.45
N VAL A 70 8.80 1.55 -5.41
CA VAL A 70 8.86 0.45 -4.42
C VAL A 70 7.79 -0.59 -4.63
N SER A 71 6.65 -0.18 -5.15
CA SER A 71 5.49 -1.03 -5.38
C SER A 71 4.69 -0.59 -6.60
N VAL A 72 3.91 -1.52 -7.13
CA VAL A 72 2.91 -1.28 -8.17
C VAL A 72 1.57 -1.76 -7.64
N HIS A 73 0.61 -0.84 -7.51
CA HIS A 73 -0.76 -1.20 -7.19
C HIS A 73 -1.47 -1.64 -8.47
N ALA A 74 -1.88 -2.91 -8.50
CA ALA A 74 -2.53 -3.49 -9.67
C ALA A 74 -3.89 -2.81 -9.95
N PRO A 75 -4.30 -2.65 -11.24
CA PRO A 75 -5.56 -1.98 -11.56
C PRO A 75 -6.75 -2.75 -11.02
N THR A 76 -7.61 -2.08 -10.21
CA THR A 76 -8.83 -2.66 -9.66
C THR A 76 -9.77 -3.07 -10.79
N LEU A 77 -10.23 -4.30 -10.75
CA LEU A 77 -10.96 -4.91 -11.86
C LEU A 77 -12.34 -4.28 -12.09
N LEU A 78 -12.97 -3.74 -11.04
CA LEU A 78 -14.30 -3.14 -11.14
C LEU A 78 -14.28 -1.75 -11.78
N LEU A 79 -13.37 -0.89 -11.34
CA LEU A 79 -13.31 0.49 -11.79
C LEU A 79 -12.51 0.67 -13.07
N LEU A 80 -11.60 -0.26 -13.37
CA LEU A 80 -10.65 -0.18 -14.46
C LEU A 80 -10.71 -1.42 -15.39
N PRO A 81 -11.90 -1.78 -15.92
CA PRO A 81 -12.07 -3.06 -16.62
C PRO A 81 -11.25 -3.17 -17.90
N ARG A 82 -10.80 -2.04 -18.47
CA ARG A 82 -10.04 -2.00 -19.73
C ARG A 82 -8.57 -1.65 -19.59
N VAL A 83 -8.13 -1.27 -18.39
CA VAL A 83 -6.71 -0.98 -18.15
C VAL A 83 -5.94 -2.29 -18.23
N TRP A 84 -4.96 -2.33 -19.11
CA TRP A 84 -4.13 -3.51 -19.41
C TRP A 84 -4.89 -4.77 -19.88
N GLY A 85 -6.05 -4.61 -20.49
CA GLY A 85 -6.88 -5.71 -20.99
C GLY A 85 -8.05 -6.02 -20.06
N THR A 86 -8.74 -7.12 -20.33
CA THR A 86 -9.94 -7.54 -19.58
C THR A 86 -9.72 -8.82 -18.77
N ASP A 87 -8.67 -9.59 -19.06
CA ASP A 87 -8.33 -10.79 -18.30
C ASP A 87 -7.66 -10.40 -16.98
N PRO A 88 -8.17 -10.85 -15.83
CA PRO A 88 -7.62 -10.46 -14.53
C PRO A 88 -6.22 -11.05 -14.27
N TRP A 89 -5.92 -12.27 -14.76
CA TRP A 89 -4.59 -12.84 -14.60
C TRP A 89 -3.55 -12.11 -15.43
N GLU A 90 -3.90 -11.75 -16.68
CA GLU A 90 -3.02 -10.95 -17.54
C GLU A 90 -2.66 -9.60 -16.90
N LYS A 91 -3.63 -8.95 -16.22
CA LYS A 91 -3.37 -7.70 -15.48
C LYS A 91 -2.34 -7.91 -14.38
N LEU A 92 -2.46 -8.97 -13.58
CA LEU A 92 -1.51 -9.27 -12.51
C LEU A 92 -0.12 -9.63 -13.05
N GLU A 93 -0.05 -10.39 -14.13
CA GLU A 93 1.23 -10.67 -14.81
C GLU A 93 1.88 -9.40 -15.38
N ARG A 94 1.08 -8.47 -15.93
CA ARG A 94 1.57 -7.16 -16.38
C ARG A 94 2.05 -6.30 -15.20
N SER A 95 1.34 -6.33 -14.06
CA SER A 95 1.77 -5.64 -12.85
C SER A 95 3.12 -6.18 -12.35
N ALA A 96 3.32 -7.50 -12.38
CA ALA A 96 4.61 -8.10 -12.03
C ALA A 96 5.73 -7.69 -13.00
N ARG A 97 5.47 -7.71 -14.31
CA ARG A 97 6.45 -7.24 -15.31
C ARG A 97 6.78 -5.75 -15.13
N ALA A 98 5.77 -4.93 -14.85
CA ALA A 98 5.98 -3.51 -14.56
C ALA A 98 6.83 -3.32 -13.29
N ALA A 99 6.54 -4.05 -12.22
CA ALA A 99 7.33 -4.02 -11.00
C ALA A 99 8.80 -4.39 -11.27
N LEU A 100 9.05 -5.49 -11.96
CA LEU A 100 10.41 -5.92 -12.33
C LEU A 100 11.15 -4.85 -13.15
N GLN A 101 10.50 -4.27 -14.17
CA GLN A 101 11.11 -3.23 -15.01
C GLN A 101 11.41 -1.95 -14.22
N LEU A 102 10.56 -1.59 -13.28
CA LEU A 102 10.71 -0.40 -12.43
C LEU A 102 11.65 -0.64 -11.24
N GLY A 103 12.07 -1.87 -10.99
CA GLY A 103 12.92 -2.24 -9.84
C GLY A 103 12.14 -2.30 -8.52
N ALA A 104 10.82 -2.41 -8.59
CA ALA A 104 9.95 -2.62 -7.44
C ALA A 104 9.91 -4.10 -7.05
N SER A 105 9.70 -4.39 -5.78
CA SER A 105 9.64 -5.76 -5.24
C SER A 105 8.22 -6.22 -4.91
N THR A 106 7.26 -5.29 -4.88
CA THR A 106 5.91 -5.52 -4.37
C THR A 106 4.86 -5.16 -5.42
N VAL A 107 3.81 -5.98 -5.50
CA VAL A 107 2.56 -5.69 -6.20
C VAL A 107 1.42 -5.78 -5.20
N VAL A 108 0.68 -4.70 -5.02
CA VAL A 108 -0.54 -4.67 -4.21
C VAL A 108 -1.72 -5.13 -5.04
N VAL A 109 -2.55 -6.00 -4.47
CA VAL A 109 -3.72 -6.57 -5.14
C VAL A 109 -4.94 -6.55 -4.21
N HIS A 110 -6.11 -6.24 -4.77
CA HIS A 110 -7.38 -6.40 -4.05
C HIS A 110 -7.89 -7.84 -4.14
N PRO A 111 -8.64 -8.31 -3.14
CA PRO A 111 -9.35 -9.58 -3.24
C PRO A 111 -10.35 -9.54 -4.41
N PRO A 112 -10.59 -10.68 -5.07
CA PRO A 112 -11.53 -10.74 -6.19
C PRO A 112 -12.97 -10.55 -5.73
N PHE A 113 -13.80 -10.07 -6.66
CA PHE A 113 -15.23 -10.00 -6.43
C PHE A 113 -15.91 -11.36 -6.60
N ARG A 114 -16.97 -11.59 -5.84
CA ARG A 114 -17.74 -12.85 -5.85
C ARG A 114 -18.24 -13.26 -7.23
N TRP A 115 -18.54 -12.29 -8.10
CA TRP A 115 -19.04 -12.54 -9.46
C TRP A 115 -17.93 -12.84 -10.48
N GLN A 116 -16.66 -12.84 -10.11
CA GLN A 116 -15.55 -13.15 -11.01
C GLN A 116 -15.30 -14.67 -11.19
N GLY A 117 -16.24 -15.51 -10.76
CA GLY A 117 -16.30 -16.92 -11.09
C GLY A 117 -15.03 -17.71 -10.77
N THR A 118 -14.43 -18.32 -11.80
CA THR A 118 -13.25 -19.18 -11.66
C THR A 118 -12.02 -18.41 -11.17
N TYR A 119 -11.87 -17.13 -11.56
CA TYR A 119 -10.78 -16.28 -11.08
C TYR A 119 -10.81 -16.17 -9.55
N ALA A 120 -11.97 -15.83 -8.99
CA ALA A 120 -12.13 -15.69 -7.55
C ALA A 120 -11.84 -16.99 -6.78
N LYS A 121 -12.28 -18.14 -7.32
CA LYS A 121 -12.04 -19.46 -6.69
C LYS A 121 -10.56 -19.85 -6.69
N ASN A 122 -9.82 -19.46 -7.70
CA ASN A 122 -8.41 -19.85 -7.88
C ASN A 122 -7.42 -18.76 -7.44
N PHE A 123 -7.92 -17.66 -6.85
CA PHE A 123 -7.12 -16.47 -6.62
C PHE A 123 -5.91 -16.73 -5.70
N LEU A 124 -6.10 -17.35 -4.55
CA LEU A 124 -5.02 -17.67 -3.61
C LEU A 124 -3.91 -18.50 -4.30
N ALA A 125 -4.28 -19.59 -4.95
CA ALA A 125 -3.31 -20.45 -5.64
C ALA A 125 -2.62 -19.73 -6.79
N GLY A 126 -3.34 -18.83 -7.49
CA GLY A 126 -2.79 -18.03 -8.57
C GLY A 126 -1.78 -16.98 -8.08
N ILE A 127 -2.06 -16.32 -6.96
CA ILE A 127 -1.13 -15.36 -6.33
C ILE A 127 0.15 -16.05 -5.87
N LYS A 128 0.04 -17.20 -5.18
CA LYS A 128 1.22 -18.01 -4.78
C LYS A 128 2.07 -18.37 -5.99
N ARG A 129 1.46 -18.88 -7.05
CA ARG A 129 2.16 -19.20 -8.29
C ARG A 129 2.84 -17.98 -8.92
N LEU A 130 2.17 -16.81 -8.97
CA LEU A 130 2.75 -15.59 -9.50
C LEU A 130 3.97 -15.15 -8.67
N THR A 131 3.88 -15.20 -7.34
CA THR A 131 5.01 -14.90 -6.46
C THR A 131 6.20 -15.83 -6.75
N GLU A 132 5.96 -17.14 -6.81
CA GLU A 132 7.00 -18.15 -7.09
C GLU A 132 7.66 -17.97 -8.47
N THR A 133 6.85 -17.68 -9.50
CA THR A 133 7.34 -17.62 -10.89
C THR A 133 7.99 -16.30 -11.26
N THR A 134 7.62 -15.21 -10.60
CA THR A 134 8.12 -13.86 -10.92
C THR A 134 9.16 -13.35 -9.93
N GLY A 135 9.19 -13.89 -8.70
CA GLY A 135 9.97 -13.36 -7.60
C GLY A 135 9.42 -12.05 -7.01
N ILE A 136 8.27 -11.58 -7.50
CA ILE A 136 7.59 -10.39 -6.97
C ILE A 136 6.69 -10.79 -5.80
N THR A 137 6.74 -10.03 -4.72
CA THR A 137 5.84 -10.20 -3.58
C THR A 137 4.46 -9.63 -3.91
N PHE A 138 3.45 -10.49 -4.03
CA PHE A 138 2.06 -10.04 -4.17
C PHE A 138 1.45 -9.91 -2.77
N CYS A 139 1.11 -8.68 -2.38
CA CYS A 139 0.48 -8.37 -1.10
C CYS A 139 -1.03 -8.16 -1.28
N LEU A 140 -1.83 -9.01 -0.61
CA LEU A 140 -3.28 -8.85 -0.61
C LEU A 140 -3.68 -7.77 0.39
N GLU A 141 -4.48 -6.82 -0.08
CA GLU A 141 -4.96 -5.71 0.72
C GLU A 141 -6.26 -6.05 1.46
N ASN A 142 -6.39 -5.62 2.73
CA ASN A 142 -7.69 -5.61 3.39
C ASN A 142 -8.62 -4.62 2.71
N MET A 143 -9.87 -5.03 2.57
CA MET A 143 -10.92 -4.19 2.03
C MET A 143 -11.97 -3.91 3.12
N TYR A 144 -13.16 -3.55 2.73
CA TYR A 144 -14.28 -3.29 3.63
C TYR A 144 -15.59 -3.81 3.04
N PRO A 145 -16.60 -4.11 3.88
CA PRO A 145 -17.90 -4.52 3.39
C PRO A 145 -18.62 -3.36 2.69
N TRP A 146 -19.20 -3.64 1.53
CA TRP A 146 -20.02 -2.61 0.87
C TRP A 146 -21.32 -2.41 1.63
N ARG A 147 -21.62 -1.17 1.97
CA ARG A 147 -22.83 -0.81 2.69
C ARG A 147 -23.88 -0.23 1.76
N ALA A 148 -25.12 -0.66 1.94
CA ALA A 148 -26.29 -0.18 1.26
C ALA A 148 -27.39 0.15 2.29
N PRO A 149 -28.43 0.94 1.96
CA PRO A 149 -29.51 1.26 2.90
C PRO A 149 -30.24 0.07 3.51
N ARG A 150 -30.11 -1.14 2.89
CA ARG A 150 -30.75 -2.39 3.34
C ARG A 150 -29.79 -3.37 4.03
N GLY A 151 -28.55 -2.95 4.34
CA GLY A 151 -27.55 -3.78 5.01
C GLY A 151 -26.21 -3.82 4.29
N GLU A 152 -25.33 -4.69 4.78
CA GLU A 152 -24.00 -4.90 4.21
C GLU A 152 -24.03 -5.93 3.09
N PHE A 153 -23.27 -5.69 2.04
CA PHE A 153 -23.08 -6.62 0.94
C PHE A 153 -21.62 -7.10 0.89
N LYS A 154 -21.43 -8.40 1.02
CA LYS A 154 -20.09 -9.03 0.90
C LYS A 154 -19.72 -9.13 -0.58
N ALA A 155 -19.05 -8.10 -1.11
CA ALA A 155 -18.65 -8.05 -2.50
C ALA A 155 -17.48 -8.98 -2.82
N TYR A 156 -16.58 -9.18 -1.88
CA TYR A 156 -15.31 -9.89 -2.05
C TYR A 156 -15.42 -11.38 -1.76
N LEU A 157 -14.55 -12.20 -2.37
CA LEU A 157 -14.46 -13.64 -2.15
C LEU A 157 -12.99 -14.03 -1.89
N PRO A 158 -12.68 -14.83 -0.87
CA PRO A 158 -13.61 -15.38 0.11
C PRO A 158 -14.13 -14.34 1.09
N ASN A 159 -13.37 -13.30 1.40
CA ASN A 159 -13.73 -12.23 2.32
C ASN A 159 -13.04 -10.91 1.93
N TRP A 160 -13.48 -9.81 2.49
CA TRP A 160 -12.82 -8.49 2.46
C TRP A 160 -11.70 -8.38 3.51
N ASP A 161 -11.78 -9.17 4.59
CA ASP A 161 -10.78 -9.30 5.63
C ASP A 161 -9.92 -10.55 5.36
N PRO A 162 -8.60 -10.40 5.16
CA PRO A 162 -7.71 -11.51 4.87
C PRO A 162 -7.15 -12.21 6.11
N SER A 163 -7.48 -11.79 7.33
CA SER A 163 -6.83 -12.24 8.58
C SER A 163 -6.84 -13.76 8.74
N GLU A 164 -8.00 -14.40 8.53
CA GLU A 164 -8.17 -15.85 8.63
C GLU A 164 -7.79 -16.63 7.36
N LEU A 165 -7.26 -15.95 6.33
CA LEU A 165 -6.96 -16.56 5.04
C LEU A 165 -5.45 -16.87 4.92
N GLU A 166 -5.13 -17.94 4.18
CA GLU A 166 -3.75 -18.43 4.00
C GLU A 166 -2.96 -17.65 2.95
N TYR A 167 -3.02 -16.31 3.00
CA TYR A 167 -2.15 -15.46 2.20
C TYR A 167 -0.83 -15.23 2.91
N ASP A 168 0.27 -15.36 2.18
CA ASP A 168 1.62 -15.26 2.73
C ASP A 168 2.03 -13.79 2.97
N HIS A 169 1.46 -12.87 2.19
CA HIS A 169 1.83 -11.45 2.23
C HIS A 169 0.59 -10.55 2.16
N LEU A 170 0.53 -9.58 3.06
CA LEU A 170 -0.61 -8.69 3.23
C LEU A 170 -0.20 -7.22 3.14
N THR A 171 -1.12 -6.41 2.62
CA THR A 171 -1.10 -4.95 2.70
C THR A 171 -2.15 -4.51 3.70
N LEU A 172 -1.78 -3.68 4.65
CA LEU A 172 -2.71 -3.04 5.58
C LEU A 172 -3.03 -1.63 5.10
N ASP A 173 -4.28 -1.40 4.72
CA ASP A 173 -4.82 -0.07 4.48
C ASP A 173 -5.65 0.40 5.68
N LEU A 174 -5.28 1.57 6.24
CA LEU A 174 -5.90 2.12 7.43
C LEU A 174 -7.27 2.74 7.16
N SER A 175 -7.51 3.33 5.96
CA SER A 175 -8.83 3.83 5.60
C SER A 175 -9.84 2.69 5.46
N HIS A 176 -9.40 1.58 4.87
CA HIS A 176 -10.19 0.37 4.76
C HIS A 176 -10.50 -0.24 6.14
N ALA A 177 -9.50 -0.28 7.03
CA ALA A 177 -9.69 -0.72 8.43
C ALA A 177 -10.70 0.20 9.14
N SER A 178 -10.56 1.53 9.03
CA SER A 178 -11.50 2.51 9.57
C SER A 178 -12.93 2.28 9.05
N THR A 179 -13.09 2.16 7.72
CA THR A 179 -14.38 1.91 7.08
C THR A 179 -15.02 0.59 7.54
N SER A 180 -14.21 -0.44 7.78
CA SER A 180 -14.67 -1.74 8.30
C SER A 180 -14.82 -1.77 9.82
N LYS A 181 -14.44 -0.70 10.52
CA LYS A 181 -14.43 -0.57 11.99
C LYS A 181 -13.50 -1.58 12.67
N GLN A 182 -12.38 -1.84 12.03
CA GLN A 182 -11.29 -2.62 12.60
C GLN A 182 -10.19 -1.67 13.10
N ASP A 183 -9.45 -2.13 14.10
CA ASP A 183 -8.28 -1.44 14.62
C ASP A 183 -7.04 -1.84 13.81
N SER A 184 -6.37 -0.87 13.19
CA SER A 184 -5.21 -1.12 12.34
C SER A 184 -4.01 -1.68 13.12
N LEU A 185 -3.82 -1.27 14.37
CA LEU A 185 -2.73 -1.78 15.21
C LEU A 185 -2.96 -3.24 15.57
N GLU A 186 -4.20 -3.61 15.90
CA GLU A 186 -4.53 -5.02 16.21
C GLU A 186 -4.39 -5.90 14.96
N LEU A 187 -4.82 -5.43 13.78
CA LEU A 187 -4.59 -6.15 12.52
C LEU A 187 -3.08 -6.33 12.24
N ALA A 188 -2.28 -5.29 12.43
CA ALA A 188 -0.84 -5.38 12.22
C ALA A 188 -0.17 -6.41 13.14
N LYS A 189 -0.58 -6.45 14.42
CA LYS A 189 -0.10 -7.43 15.40
C LYS A 189 -0.54 -8.87 15.03
N GLU A 190 -1.80 -9.05 14.64
CA GLU A 190 -2.34 -10.34 14.23
C GLU A 190 -1.63 -10.89 12.99
N TRP A 191 -1.38 -10.03 12.01
CA TRP A 191 -0.74 -10.45 10.75
C TRP A 191 0.76 -10.71 10.92
N GLY A 192 1.42 -10.01 11.83
CA GLY A 192 2.84 -10.24 12.16
C GLY A 192 3.72 -10.25 10.92
N GLU A 193 4.45 -11.36 10.68
CA GLU A 193 5.36 -11.48 9.54
C GLU A 193 4.67 -11.48 8.16
N ARG A 194 3.36 -11.71 8.10
CA ARG A 194 2.59 -11.59 6.84
C ARG A 194 2.42 -10.15 6.39
N LEU A 195 2.49 -9.17 7.31
CA LEU A 195 2.42 -7.76 6.97
C LEU A 195 3.69 -7.33 6.24
N LYS A 196 3.58 -7.01 4.96
CA LYS A 196 4.71 -6.61 4.10
C LYS A 196 4.59 -5.21 3.53
N HIS A 197 3.40 -4.62 3.58
CA HIS A 197 3.12 -3.34 2.96
C HIS A 197 2.05 -2.61 3.78
N VAL A 198 2.16 -1.28 3.88
CA VAL A 198 1.20 -0.47 4.64
C VAL A 198 0.80 0.73 3.80
N HIS A 199 -0.50 0.89 3.55
CA HIS A 199 -1.09 2.14 3.07
C HIS A 199 -1.47 2.97 4.30
N LEU A 200 -0.58 3.89 4.64
CA LEU A 200 -0.78 4.78 5.77
C LEU A 200 -1.69 5.94 5.37
N THR A 201 -2.81 5.99 6.00
CA THR A 201 -3.87 6.97 5.85
C THR A 201 -4.66 7.05 7.15
N ASP A 202 -5.84 7.67 7.15
CA ASP A 202 -6.72 7.75 8.29
C ASP A 202 -8.19 7.76 7.86
N GLY A 203 -9.11 7.64 8.79
CA GLY A 203 -10.54 7.71 8.57
C GLY A 203 -11.30 7.97 9.86
N THR A 204 -12.60 8.24 9.77
CA THR A 204 -13.46 8.54 10.92
C THR A 204 -14.41 7.41 11.30
N GLY A 205 -14.15 6.18 10.86
CA GLY A 205 -15.08 5.05 11.03
C GLY A 205 -16.41 5.23 10.28
N SER A 206 -16.44 6.15 9.33
CA SER A 206 -17.60 6.38 8.46
C SER A 206 -17.78 5.21 7.48
N PHE A 207 -18.85 5.26 6.67
CA PHE A 207 -19.05 4.28 5.60
C PHE A 207 -18.27 4.62 4.32
N MET A 208 -17.56 5.74 4.34
CA MET A 208 -16.77 6.23 3.21
C MET A 208 -15.31 5.80 3.37
N ASP A 209 -14.71 5.45 2.27
CA ASP A 209 -13.27 5.27 2.15
C ASP A 209 -12.63 6.66 2.01
N GLU A 210 -12.16 7.20 3.15
CA GLU A 210 -11.85 8.63 3.28
C GLU A 210 -10.41 8.97 2.88
N HIS A 211 -9.47 8.08 3.13
CA HIS A 211 -8.03 8.30 2.91
C HIS A 211 -7.55 9.65 3.47
N MET A 212 -7.84 9.91 4.73
CA MET A 212 -7.46 11.16 5.38
C MET A 212 -5.95 11.24 5.64
N VAL A 213 -5.46 12.45 5.86
CA VAL A 213 -4.09 12.68 6.36
C VAL A 213 -3.94 11.98 7.71
N PRO A 214 -2.88 11.17 7.93
CA PRO A 214 -2.65 10.47 9.19
C PRO A 214 -2.67 11.41 10.40
N GLY A 215 -3.37 11.01 11.46
CA GLY A 215 -3.59 11.80 12.67
C GLY A 215 -4.74 12.80 12.60
N ARG A 216 -5.51 12.84 11.50
CA ARG A 216 -6.73 13.64 11.38
C ARG A 216 -8.03 12.84 11.57
N GLY A 217 -7.94 11.52 11.65
CA GLY A 217 -9.06 10.61 11.88
C GLY A 217 -9.03 9.99 13.27
N ASP A 218 -9.54 8.77 13.38
CA ASP A 218 -9.66 8.01 14.62
C ASP A 218 -8.89 6.67 14.61
N GLN A 219 -8.13 6.40 13.53
CA GLN A 219 -7.18 5.29 13.50
C GLN A 219 -5.94 5.66 14.33
N THR A 220 -5.42 4.70 15.09
CA THR A 220 -4.23 4.88 15.92
C THR A 220 -2.95 4.79 15.07
N ALA A 221 -2.86 5.67 14.05
CA ALA A 221 -1.78 5.66 13.06
C ALA A 221 -0.39 5.88 13.69
N ASP A 222 -0.31 6.69 14.74
CA ASP A 222 0.93 6.92 15.52
C ASP A 222 1.35 5.68 16.30
N GLU A 223 0.43 4.99 16.98
CA GLU A 223 0.71 3.75 17.70
C GLU A 223 1.12 2.63 16.73
N LEU A 224 0.47 2.53 15.58
CA LEU A 224 0.89 1.60 14.53
C LEU A 224 2.33 1.87 14.08
N LEU A 225 2.68 3.13 13.80
CA LEU A 225 4.05 3.49 13.38
C LEU A 225 5.08 3.18 14.48
N HIS A 226 4.74 3.37 15.75
CA HIS A 226 5.59 2.97 16.88
C HIS A 226 5.78 1.45 16.87
N TYR A 227 4.70 0.68 16.75
CA TYR A 227 4.77 -0.78 16.67
C TYR A 227 5.65 -1.27 15.50
N LEU A 228 5.49 -0.68 14.31
CA LEU A 228 6.30 -1.02 13.14
C LEU A 228 7.80 -0.73 13.38
N GLY A 229 8.12 0.41 13.96
CA GLY A 229 9.50 0.77 14.27
C GLY A 229 10.13 -0.11 15.36
N GLU A 230 9.39 -0.43 16.42
CA GLU A 230 9.84 -1.29 17.52
C GLU A 230 9.98 -2.75 17.12
N SER A 231 9.06 -3.27 16.32
CA SER A 231 9.10 -4.67 15.83
C SER A 231 10.18 -4.91 14.77
N GLY A 232 10.81 -3.85 14.26
CA GLY A 232 11.79 -3.97 13.18
C GLY A 232 11.15 -4.31 11.83
N TYR A 233 9.94 -3.79 11.57
CA TYR A 233 9.23 -3.97 10.31
C TYR A 233 10.11 -3.61 9.11
N GLY A 234 10.27 -4.56 8.19
CA GLY A 234 11.16 -4.43 7.03
C GLY A 234 10.47 -4.03 5.73
N GLY A 235 9.16 -3.82 5.76
CA GLY A 235 8.36 -3.40 4.60
C GLY A 235 8.41 -1.91 4.32
N ASP A 236 7.59 -1.44 3.39
CA ASP A 236 7.47 -0.03 3.04
C ASP A 236 6.15 0.55 3.61
N VAL A 237 6.16 1.85 3.94
CA VAL A 237 4.99 2.61 4.38
C VAL A 237 4.64 3.61 3.29
N ILE A 238 3.49 3.44 2.69
CA ILE A 238 3.02 4.25 1.57
C ILE A 238 1.96 5.23 2.05
N LEU A 239 2.19 6.50 1.83
CA LEU A 239 1.17 7.51 2.07
C LEU A 239 0.19 7.53 0.90
N GLU A 240 -1.02 7.01 1.14
CA GLU A 240 -2.12 6.97 0.18
C GLU A 240 -3.26 7.85 0.66
N ILE A 241 -3.05 9.15 0.65
CA ILE A 241 -4.03 10.13 1.14
C ILE A 241 -4.86 10.76 0.01
N ASN A 242 -6.06 11.17 0.33
CA ASN A 242 -6.97 11.83 -0.61
C ASN A 242 -6.80 13.35 -0.54
N THR A 243 -6.12 13.94 -1.54
CA THR A 243 -5.95 15.40 -1.64
C THR A 243 -6.89 16.07 -2.64
N ARG A 244 -7.95 15.39 -3.10
CA ARG A 244 -8.92 15.95 -4.07
C ARG A 244 -9.60 17.23 -3.56
N GLY A 245 -9.74 17.36 -2.25
CA GLY A 245 -10.34 18.53 -1.60
C GLY A 245 -9.45 19.77 -1.63
N ALA A 246 -8.15 19.63 -1.90
CA ALA A 246 -7.21 20.75 -1.98
C ALA A 246 -7.58 21.66 -3.16
N LYS A 247 -7.80 22.94 -2.88
CA LYS A 247 -8.19 23.95 -3.87
C LYS A 247 -7.00 24.56 -4.60
N THR A 248 -5.80 24.43 -4.00
CA THR A 248 -4.56 24.95 -4.54
C THR A 248 -3.46 23.91 -4.42
N ARG A 249 -2.36 24.08 -5.19
CA ARG A 249 -1.17 23.23 -5.03
C ARG A 249 -0.55 23.38 -3.64
N ASP A 250 -0.61 24.56 -3.04
CA ASP A 250 -0.06 24.81 -1.69
C ASP A 250 -0.87 24.06 -0.60
N GLU A 251 -2.18 23.92 -0.77
CA GLU A 251 -2.99 23.09 0.13
C GLU A 251 -2.63 21.61 0.00
N ARG A 252 -2.47 21.12 -1.22
CA ARG A 252 -2.01 19.74 -1.47
C ARG A 252 -0.61 19.52 -0.90
N GLU A 253 0.30 20.44 -1.12
CA GLU A 253 1.65 20.37 -0.58
C GLU A 253 1.64 20.23 0.95
N ARG A 254 0.81 21.02 1.64
CA ARG A 254 0.68 20.93 3.10
C ARG A 254 0.20 19.56 3.54
N ASP A 255 -0.83 19.00 2.90
CA ASP A 255 -1.36 17.68 3.26
C ASP A 255 -0.31 16.58 3.03
N LEU A 256 0.38 16.62 1.90
CA LEU A 256 1.46 15.68 1.58
C LEU A 256 2.64 15.82 2.56
N TYR A 257 3.05 17.05 2.86
CA TYR A 257 4.16 17.31 3.78
C TYR A 257 3.82 16.94 5.22
N GLU A 258 2.63 17.28 5.70
CA GLU A 258 2.13 16.92 7.04
C GLU A 258 2.14 15.40 7.20
N SER A 259 1.63 14.65 6.22
CA SER A 259 1.63 13.19 6.24
C SER A 259 3.05 12.62 6.32
N LEU A 260 3.99 13.14 5.55
CA LEU A 260 5.39 12.72 5.57
C LEU A 260 6.05 12.99 6.93
N VAL A 261 5.85 14.20 7.47
CA VAL A 261 6.43 14.60 8.78
C VAL A 261 5.84 13.75 9.89
N PHE A 262 4.52 13.54 9.91
CA PHE A 262 3.85 12.66 10.87
C PHE A 262 4.50 11.27 10.86
N THR A 263 4.55 10.65 9.71
CA THR A 263 5.09 9.29 9.54
C THR A 263 6.53 9.18 10.02
N ARG A 264 7.40 10.07 9.57
CA ARG A 264 8.82 10.03 9.94
C ARG A 264 9.06 10.32 11.41
N THR A 265 8.27 11.22 12.01
CA THR A 265 8.40 11.55 13.42
C THR A 265 8.13 10.34 14.31
N HIS A 266 7.05 9.61 14.03
CA HIS A 266 6.66 8.45 14.83
C HIS A 266 7.57 7.23 14.56
N LEU A 267 7.94 6.94 13.32
CA LEU A 267 8.92 5.88 13.01
C LEU A 267 10.28 6.14 13.69
N ALA A 268 10.82 7.37 13.60
CA ALA A 268 12.10 7.71 14.21
C ALA A 268 12.06 7.69 15.73
N ALA A 269 10.93 7.98 16.37
CA ALA A 269 10.77 7.84 17.82
C ALA A 269 10.86 6.38 18.25
N ALA A 270 10.17 5.48 17.54
CA ALA A 270 10.17 4.05 17.81
C ALA A 270 11.56 3.39 17.61
N GLU A 271 12.26 3.78 16.54
CA GLU A 271 13.62 3.29 16.30
C GLU A 271 14.61 3.70 17.40
N ARG A 272 14.49 4.92 17.90
CA ARG A 272 15.31 5.37 19.05
C ARG A 272 14.99 4.57 20.30
N ALA A 273 13.72 4.28 20.58
CA ALA A 273 13.31 3.45 21.72
C ALA A 273 13.90 2.04 21.63
N ARG A 274 13.83 1.41 20.45
CA ARG A 274 14.44 0.10 20.20
C ARG A 274 15.96 0.11 20.40
N ALA A 275 16.66 1.13 19.88
CA ALA A 275 18.11 1.24 20.00
C ALA A 275 18.57 1.43 21.45
N SER A 276 17.79 2.16 22.27
CA SER A 276 18.11 2.37 23.70
C SER A 276 17.79 1.16 24.58
N GLY A 277 16.73 0.39 24.26
CA GLY A 277 16.34 -0.81 25.01
C GLY A 277 17.27 -2.01 24.78
N GLY A 278 18.02 -2.04 23.65
CA GLY A 278 18.98 -3.11 23.33
C GLY A 278 20.34 -2.99 24.01
N SER A 279 20.62 -1.89 24.75
CA SER A 279 21.90 -1.68 25.45
C SER A 279 21.92 -2.18 26.90
N ASP A 280 20.79 -2.65 27.43
CA ASP A 280 20.65 -3.10 28.82
C ASP A 280 20.42 -4.62 28.96
N ALA A 281 20.65 -5.43 27.90
CA ALA A 281 20.47 -6.87 27.91
C ALA A 281 21.79 -7.64 27.84
#